data_4b0753c0e0600763a7c7fa89fb3df37c
#
_entry.id   4b0753c0e0600763a7c7fa89fb3df37c
#
_cell.length_a   1.000
_cell.length_b   1.000
_cell.length_c   1.000
_cell.angle_alpha   90.00
_cell.angle_beta   90.00
_cell.angle_gamma   90.00
#
_symmetry.space_group_name_H-M   'P 1'
#
loop_
_entity.id
_entity.type
_entity.pdbx_description
1 polymer ?
#
loop_
_entity_poly.entity_id
_entity_poly.type
_entity_poly.pdbx_seq_one_letter_code
_entity_poly.pdbx_strand_id
1 'polypeptide(L)'
;MESNTMSSFQDILMRMSKMQLGSSSEXLSGMVTRFESLKIYRDSLGEAVMRMGDLHYLQSRNEKWREQLGQKFEEIRWLIEEIRHRLKATENSFEQITFMQALQLLLEVEQEIRAFSFQLI
;
A
#
# COMPACT_ATOMS: atom_id res chain seq x y z
N MET A 1 -11.79 4.81 16.93
CA MET A 1 -10.36 4.94 16.80
C MET A 1 -9.96 5.17 15.36
N GLU A 2 -9.10 6.10 15.15
CA GLU A 2 -8.65 6.42 13.81
C GLU A 2 -7.81 5.33 13.19
N SER A 3 -7.90 5.27 11.89
CA SER A 3 -7.05 4.36 11.15
C SER A 3 -5.68 4.99 11.00
N ASN A 4 -4.73 4.50 11.75
CA ASN A 4 -3.36 4.96 11.63
C ASN A 4 -2.77 4.62 10.27
N THR A 5 -3.29 3.56 9.65
CA THR A 5 -2.80 3.14 8.35
C THR A 5 -3.09 4.18 7.28
N MET A 6 -4.30 4.74 7.30
CA MET A 6 -4.64 5.75 6.30
C MET A 6 -3.76 6.99 6.46
N SER A 7 -3.59 7.44 7.70
CA SER A 7 -2.74 8.60 7.97
C SER A 7 -1.31 8.31 7.56
N SER A 8 -0.84 7.09 7.82
CA SER A 8 0.52 6.71 7.46
C SER A 8 0.74 6.68 5.96
N PHE A 9 -0.27 6.23 5.21
CA PHE A 9 -0.16 6.24 3.76
C PHE A 9 0.13 7.64 3.23
N GLN A 10 -0.67 8.61 3.67
CA GLN A 10 -0.49 9.97 3.18
C GLN A 10 0.85 10.54 3.60
N ASP A 11 1.26 10.23 4.81
CA ASP A 11 2.54 10.71 5.32
C ASP A 11 3.69 10.16 4.49
N ILE A 12 3.67 8.87 4.25
CA ILE A 12 4.72 8.22 3.46
C ILE A 12 4.73 8.77 2.04
N LEU A 13 3.56 8.92 1.43
CA LEU A 13 3.48 9.43 0.07
C LEU A 13 4.04 10.85 -0.01
N MET A 14 3.72 11.68 0.98
CA MET A 14 4.23 13.03 0.97
C MET A 14 5.74 13.06 1.09
N ARG A 15 6.30 12.22 1.96
CA ARG A 15 7.74 12.18 2.15
C ARG A 15 8.45 11.66 0.91
N MET A 16 7.89 10.64 0.27
CA MET A 16 8.48 10.12 -0.95
C MET A 16 8.41 11.14 -2.08
N SER A 17 7.34 11.91 -2.12
CA SER A 17 7.24 12.97 -3.12
C SER A 17 8.33 14.01 -2.94
N LYS A 18 8.68 14.31 -1.70
CA LYS A 18 9.77 15.25 -1.45
C LYS A 18 11.10 14.69 -1.92
N MET A 19 11.32 13.40 -1.72
CA MET A 19 12.53 12.77 -2.25
C MET A 19 12.56 12.86 -3.76
N GLN A 20 11.41 12.67 -4.39
CA GLN A 20 11.30 12.69 -5.82
C GLN A 20 11.66 14.07 -6.39
N LEU A 21 11.27 15.11 -5.68
CA LEU A 21 11.61 16.46 -6.11
C LEU A 21 13.11 16.71 -6.10
N GLY A 22 13.82 16.07 -5.20
CA GLY A 22 15.27 16.22 -5.13
C GLY A 22 16.03 15.22 -5.96
N SER A 23 15.34 14.38 -6.71
CA SER A 23 15.96 13.32 -7.46
C SER A 23 15.10 12.98 -8.64
N SER A 24 15.73 12.51 -9.72
CA SER A 24 14.98 12.12 -10.91
C SER A 24 14.78 10.61 -10.99
N SER A 25 14.77 9.95 -9.86
CA SER A 25 14.67 8.50 -9.83
C SER A 25 13.30 8.03 -10.29
N GLU A 26 13.33 7.18 -11.27
CA GLU A 26 12.09 6.51 -11.69
C GLU A 26 11.59 5.54 -10.66
N UNK A 27 12.32 5.12 -9.95
CA UNK A 27 11.99 4.25 -9.03
C UNK A 27 11.17 4.83 -8.06
N LEU A 28 11.60 5.85 -7.66
CA LEU A 28 10.77 6.51 -6.68
C LEU A 28 9.37 6.77 -7.20
N SER A 29 9.30 7.19 -8.45
CA SER A 29 8.00 7.42 -9.06
C SER A 29 7.18 6.14 -9.10
N GLY A 30 7.81 5.04 -9.45
CA GLY A 30 7.14 3.75 -9.46
C GLY A 30 6.70 3.31 -8.09
N MET A 31 7.50 3.63 -7.06
CA MET A 31 7.13 3.31 -5.70
C MET A 31 5.90 4.08 -5.26
N VAL A 32 5.88 5.38 -5.57
CA VAL A 32 4.73 6.21 -5.19
C VAL A 32 3.46 5.70 -5.86
N THR A 33 3.56 5.37 -7.15
CA THR A 33 2.41 4.86 -7.88
C THR A 33 1.87 3.58 -7.24
N ARG A 34 2.78 2.67 -6.87
CA ARG A 34 2.34 1.41 -6.29
C ARG A 34 1.76 1.60 -4.90
N PHE A 35 2.32 2.52 -4.11
CA PHE A 35 1.73 2.81 -2.81
C PHE A 35 0.31 3.37 -2.96
N GLU A 36 0.12 4.26 -3.92
CA GLU A 36 -1.21 4.81 -4.15
C GLU A 36 -2.19 3.72 -4.58
N SER A 37 -1.74 2.83 -5.44
CA SER A 37 -2.55 1.72 -5.89
C SER A 37 -2.97 0.84 -4.73
N LEU A 38 -2.02 0.55 -3.83
CA LEU A 38 -2.32 -0.27 -2.67
C LEU A 38 -3.32 0.41 -1.73
N LYS A 39 -3.18 1.72 -1.57
CA LYS A 39 -4.11 2.44 -0.71
C LYS A 39 -5.52 2.35 -1.25
N ILE A 40 -5.67 2.58 -2.54
CA ILE A 40 -6.99 2.51 -3.17
C ILE A 40 -7.59 1.12 -3.04
N TYR A 41 -6.78 0.11 -3.28
CA TYR A 41 -7.26 -1.27 -3.20
C TYR A 41 -7.66 -1.63 -1.77
N ARG A 42 -6.82 -1.29 -0.79
CA ARG A 42 -7.11 -1.59 0.60
C ARG A 42 -8.39 -0.88 1.06
N ASP A 43 -8.57 0.38 0.65
CA ASP A 43 -9.77 1.11 1.03
C ASP A 43 -11.00 0.47 0.40
N SER A 44 -10.87 0.00 -0.83
CA SER A 44 -11.98 -0.66 -1.51
C SER A 44 -12.39 -1.94 -0.78
N LEU A 45 -11.39 -2.73 -0.35
CA LEU A 45 -11.67 -3.94 0.39
C LEU A 45 -12.33 -3.63 1.74
N GLY A 46 -11.84 -2.59 2.40
CA GLY A 46 -12.41 -2.20 3.68
C GLY A 46 -13.86 -1.80 3.54
N GLU A 47 -14.18 -1.09 2.46
CA GLU A 47 -15.56 -0.73 2.24
C GLU A 47 -16.42 -1.95 1.96
N ALA A 48 -15.89 -2.91 1.21
CA ALA A 48 -16.62 -4.14 0.94
C ALA A 48 -16.94 -4.89 2.22
N VAL A 49 -15.98 -4.93 3.14
CA VAL A 49 -16.21 -5.58 4.42
C VAL A 49 -17.31 -4.87 5.19
N MET A 50 -17.31 -3.55 5.16
CA MET A 50 -18.34 -2.79 5.85
C MET A 50 -19.73 -2.96 5.24
N ARG A 51 -19.77 -3.35 3.96
CA ARG A 51 -21.04 -3.52 3.26
C ARG A 51 -21.33 -4.98 2.97
N MET A 52 -20.92 -5.87 3.87
CA MET A 52 -21.09 -7.30 3.63
C MET A 52 -22.57 -7.72 3.56
N GLY A 53 -23.47 -6.92 4.14
CA GLY A 53 -24.88 -7.23 4.03
C GLY A 53 -25.50 -6.83 2.70
N ASP A 54 -24.77 -6.14 1.86
CA ASP A 54 -25.27 -5.66 0.58
C ASP A 54 -24.81 -6.61 -0.52
N LEU A 55 -25.61 -7.62 -0.81
CA LEU A 55 -25.23 -8.65 -1.75
C LEU A 55 -25.04 -8.12 -3.16
N HIS A 56 -25.88 -7.17 -3.55
CA HIS A 56 -25.77 -6.60 -4.87
C HIS A 56 -24.42 -5.89 -5.05
N TYR A 57 -24.05 -5.11 -4.05
CA TYR A 57 -22.78 -4.41 -4.09
C TYR A 57 -21.61 -5.39 -4.14
N LEU A 58 -21.65 -6.41 -3.31
CA LEU A 58 -20.56 -7.38 -3.26
C LEU A 58 -20.43 -8.15 -4.58
N GLN A 59 -21.56 -8.52 -5.16
CA GLN A 59 -21.53 -9.24 -6.43
C GLN A 59 -20.94 -8.39 -7.54
N SER A 60 -21.22 -7.09 -7.51
CA SER A 60 -20.70 -6.21 -8.54
C SER A 60 -19.21 -5.98 -8.44
N ARG A 61 -18.61 -6.24 -7.26
CA ARG A 61 -17.20 -5.96 -7.05
C ARG A 61 -16.32 -7.18 -6.90
N ASN A 62 -16.94 -8.32 -6.64
CA ASN A 62 -16.20 -9.49 -6.21
C ASN A 62 -15.21 -9.97 -7.25
N GLU A 63 -15.63 -10.02 -8.50
CA GLU A 63 -14.77 -10.54 -9.55
C GLU A 63 -13.57 -9.64 -9.77
N LYS A 64 -13.79 -8.34 -9.85
CA LYS A 64 -12.70 -7.41 -10.05
C LYS A 64 -11.73 -7.45 -8.88
N TRP A 65 -12.26 -7.52 -7.68
CA TRP A 65 -11.43 -7.58 -6.49
C TRP A 65 -10.54 -8.82 -6.51
N ARG A 66 -11.09 -9.96 -6.90
CA ARG A 66 -10.31 -11.19 -6.94
C ARG A 66 -9.24 -11.15 -8.02
N GLU A 67 -9.55 -10.54 -9.15
CA GLU A 67 -8.58 -10.43 -10.23
C GLU A 67 -7.36 -9.64 -9.80
N GLN A 68 -7.55 -8.66 -8.96
CA GLN A 68 -6.46 -7.78 -8.56
C GLN A 68 -5.66 -8.29 -7.37
N LEU A 69 -6.18 -9.27 -6.66
CA LEU A 69 -5.57 -9.67 -5.39
C LEU A 69 -4.12 -10.12 -5.56
N GLY A 70 -3.89 -11.01 -6.50
CA GLY A 70 -2.53 -11.51 -6.73
C GLY A 70 -1.59 -10.41 -7.14
N GLN A 71 -2.07 -9.51 -7.99
CA GLN A 71 -1.26 -8.39 -8.44
C GLN A 71 -0.87 -7.49 -7.27
N LYS A 72 -1.78 -7.31 -6.32
CA LYS A 72 -1.47 -6.45 -5.19
C LYS A 72 -0.41 -7.07 -4.29
N PHE A 73 -0.45 -8.38 -4.09
CA PHE A 73 0.61 -9.03 -3.34
C PHE A 73 1.96 -8.94 -4.07
N GLU A 74 1.93 -9.00 -5.39
CA GLU A 74 3.15 -8.80 -6.17
C GLU A 74 3.68 -7.39 -5.99
N GLU A 75 2.81 -6.40 -5.98
CA GLU A 75 3.23 -5.03 -5.77
C GLU A 75 3.85 -4.83 -4.40
N ILE A 76 3.27 -5.47 -3.40
CA ILE A 76 3.83 -5.37 -2.06
C ILE A 76 5.23 -5.98 -2.02
N ARG A 77 5.40 -7.14 -2.62
CA ARG A 77 6.71 -7.78 -2.66
C ARG A 77 7.74 -6.91 -3.35
N TRP A 78 7.35 -6.34 -4.48
CA TRP A 78 8.27 -5.47 -5.21
C TRP A 78 8.66 -4.26 -4.38
N LEU A 79 7.69 -3.66 -3.70
CA LEU A 79 7.97 -2.50 -2.87
C LEU A 79 8.91 -2.85 -1.72
N ILE A 80 8.69 -3.98 -1.07
CA ILE A 80 9.54 -4.38 0.03
C ILE A 80 10.98 -4.56 -0.44
N GLU A 81 11.17 -5.22 -1.57
CA GLU A 81 12.52 -5.44 -2.07
C GLU A 81 13.18 -4.13 -2.47
N GLU A 82 12.43 -3.25 -3.12
CA GLU A 82 12.99 -1.98 -3.54
C GLU A 82 13.37 -1.12 -2.33
N ILE A 83 12.51 -1.10 -1.32
CA ILE A 83 12.79 -0.31 -0.14
C ILE A 83 14.01 -0.86 0.59
N ARG A 84 14.11 -2.17 0.71
CA ARG A 84 15.28 -2.75 1.36
C ARG A 84 16.55 -2.38 0.63
N HIS A 85 16.49 -2.41 -0.71
CA HIS A 85 17.65 -2.05 -1.50
C HIS A 85 18.05 -0.60 -1.24
N ARG A 86 17.08 0.29 -1.18
CA ARG A 86 17.39 1.70 -0.96
C ARG A 86 17.85 1.97 0.45
N LEU A 87 17.34 1.22 1.43
CA LEU A 87 17.80 1.36 2.79
C LEU A 87 19.29 1.04 2.93
N LYS A 88 19.74 0.04 2.20
CA LYS A 88 21.15 -0.31 2.25
C LYS A 88 22.02 0.76 1.64
N ALA A 89 21.49 1.50 0.66
CA ALA A 89 22.29 2.43 -0.11
C ALA A 89 22.32 3.84 0.45
N THR A 90 21.28 4.23 1.19
CA THR A 90 21.17 5.62 1.62
C THR A 90 21.83 5.84 2.97
N GLU A 91 22.45 7.02 3.11
CA GLU A 91 22.97 7.48 4.39
C GLU A 91 22.20 8.66 4.93
N ASN A 92 21.15 9.08 4.22
CA ASN A 92 20.34 10.22 4.60
C ASN A 92 19.33 9.79 5.67
N SER A 93 19.33 10.49 6.81
CA SER A 93 18.46 10.11 7.92
C SER A 93 16.99 10.20 7.57
N PHE A 94 16.62 11.24 6.85
CA PHE A 94 15.22 11.41 6.47
C PHE A 94 14.75 10.23 5.61
N GLU A 95 15.57 9.84 4.65
CA GLU A 95 15.23 8.72 3.80
C GLU A 95 15.19 7.40 4.58
N GLN A 96 16.15 7.20 5.48
CA GLN A 96 16.17 5.98 6.26
C GLN A 96 14.89 5.84 7.09
N ILE A 97 14.50 6.90 7.77
CA ILE A 97 13.30 6.86 8.59
C ILE A 97 12.07 6.63 7.71
N THR A 98 12.00 7.33 6.61
CA THR A 98 10.85 7.19 5.71
C THR A 98 10.73 5.75 5.19
N PHE A 99 11.84 5.17 4.76
CA PHE A 99 11.79 3.82 4.21
C PHE A 99 11.47 2.79 5.28
N MET A 100 11.96 2.99 6.51
CA MET A 100 11.62 2.07 7.59
C MET A 100 10.15 2.14 7.91
N GLN A 101 9.58 3.33 7.94
CA GLN A 101 8.15 3.48 8.17
C GLN A 101 7.35 2.90 7.02
N ALA A 102 7.86 3.03 5.80
CA ALA A 102 7.18 2.44 4.66
C ALA A 102 7.14 0.92 4.73
N LEU A 103 8.23 0.31 5.18
CA LEU A 103 8.23 -1.14 5.35
C LEU A 103 7.18 -1.57 6.37
N GLN A 104 7.11 -0.85 7.47
CA GLN A 104 6.12 -1.18 8.49
C GLN A 104 4.72 -1.02 7.95
N LEU A 105 4.49 0.04 7.20
CA LEU A 105 3.18 0.25 6.59
C LEU A 105 2.82 -0.89 5.64
N LEU A 106 3.77 -1.33 4.84
CA LEU A 106 3.51 -2.42 3.90
C LEU A 106 3.14 -3.71 4.60
N LEU A 107 3.80 -4.01 5.71
CA LEU A 107 3.45 -5.20 6.47
C LEU A 107 2.03 -5.09 7.03
N GLU A 108 1.67 -3.91 7.51
CA GLU A 108 0.32 -3.71 8.01
C GLU A 108 -0.72 -3.84 6.90
N VAL A 109 -0.43 -3.27 5.75
CA VAL A 109 -1.36 -3.31 4.63
C VAL A 109 -1.51 -4.74 4.13
N GLU A 110 -0.42 -5.48 4.07
CA GLU A 110 -0.49 -6.87 3.64
C GLU A 110 -1.41 -7.66 4.56
N GLN A 111 -1.28 -7.46 5.86
CA GLN A 111 -2.13 -8.17 6.80
C GLN A 111 -3.58 -7.75 6.68
N GLU A 112 -3.83 -6.47 6.45
CA GLU A 112 -5.19 -6.00 6.28
C GLU A 112 -5.83 -6.58 5.03
N ILE A 113 -5.08 -6.61 3.93
CA ILE A 113 -5.62 -7.18 2.70
C ILE A 113 -5.93 -8.65 2.89
N ARG A 114 -5.06 -9.40 3.56
CA ARG A 114 -5.33 -10.80 3.82
C ARG A 114 -6.58 -10.97 4.67
N ALA A 115 -6.70 -10.17 5.72
CA ALA A 115 -7.84 -10.29 6.61
C ALA A 115 -9.14 -9.92 5.90
N PHE A 116 -9.13 -8.83 5.15
CA PHE A 116 -10.35 -8.44 4.43
C PHE A 116 -10.74 -9.48 3.38
N SER A 117 -9.76 -9.97 2.63
CA SER A 117 -10.08 -10.95 1.60
C SER A 117 -10.60 -12.24 2.21
N PHE A 118 -10.06 -12.62 3.35
CA PHE A 118 -10.52 -13.82 4.03
C PHE A 118 -11.99 -13.70 4.44
N GLN A 119 -12.38 -12.52 4.89
CA GLN A 119 -13.77 -12.30 5.27
C GLN A 119 -14.72 -12.35 4.07
N LEU A 120 -14.25 -11.90 2.91
CA LEU A 120 -15.11 -11.81 1.74
C LEU A 120 -15.23 -13.12 0.98
N ILE A 121 -14.30 -14.01 1.13
CA ILE A 121 -14.34 -15.31 0.49
C ILE A 121 -15.18 -16.29 1.31
#